data_c7541bbd416b033608a2c1a65a1e32c3
#
_entry.id   c7541bbd416b033608a2c1a65a1e32c3
#
_cell.length_a   1.000
_cell.length_b   1.000
_cell.length_c   1.000
_cell.angle_alpha   90.00
_cell.angle_beta   90.00
_cell.angle_gamma   90.00
#
_symmetry.space_group_name_H-M   'P 1'
#
loop_
_entity.id
_entity.type
_entity.pdbx_description
1 polymer ?
#
loop_
_entity_poly.entity_id
_entity_poly.type
_entity_poly.pdbx_seq_one_letter_code
_entity_poly.pdbx_strand_id
1 'polypeptide(L)'
;MNYALSCWLANRAVPVGLNFAVAKSSKFFVILSDRKQSTYLTGEKMKKLFLIFVTLFLVFEVAAEGQESAPLRLVRTITLPPDVKGHFDHFEVDLKGGRLFATPESYKAVLVFDFKTGELIRTIGGIGKPHAVLYREDLNRIYVTDGDAGDLKIFDGKSYRLLSSVKLLEDADSIGYDAATKYLYIDNGGGDVHQTYSMLSVVDTTAGKKLADIKIDGDTLEAMALEKLSPKIYINNKAKNQVDVVDRDKRELIASWPVTKCKTNVAMGFDEADHRLFVACRSGQISVLDTQTGKEVTALAITKGVDDATYDAASKRIYAVGDGSVDVYHQTDPDNYKLLGTIPTGPLGKTARLVPELNRYFVAVPQHETTSAEILVFEVH
;
A
#
# COMPACT_ATOMS: atom_id res chain seq x y z
N MET A 1 -38.74 -40.08 5.04
CA MET A 1 -37.29 -39.77 4.92
C MET A 1 -36.84 -39.22 6.25
N ASN A 2 -36.03 -39.96 6.99
CA ASN A 2 -35.50 -39.55 8.29
C ASN A 2 -34.17 -38.84 8.03
N TYR A 3 -34.07 -37.55 8.41
CA TYR A 3 -32.78 -36.84 8.45
C TYR A 3 -32.29 -36.85 9.91
N ALA A 4 -31.12 -37.45 10.10
CA ALA A 4 -30.38 -37.38 11.35
C ALA A 4 -29.26 -36.30 11.19
N LEU A 5 -29.29 -35.24 11.98
CA LEU A 5 -28.18 -34.32 12.10
C LEU A 5 -27.29 -34.77 13.28
N SER A 6 -26.07 -35.19 12.98
CA SER A 6 -25.04 -35.44 13.99
C SER A 6 -24.05 -34.26 14.01
N CYS A 7 -23.99 -33.56 15.16
CA CYS A 7 -23.01 -32.52 15.42
C CYS A 7 -21.85 -33.09 16.23
N TRP A 8 -20.63 -33.14 15.67
CA TRP A 8 -19.41 -33.54 16.38
C TRP A 8 -18.69 -32.31 16.92
N LEU A 9 -18.60 -32.23 18.23
CA LEU A 9 -17.68 -31.31 18.90
C LEU A 9 -16.42 -32.09 19.29
N ALA A 10 -15.33 -31.82 18.58
CA ALA A 10 -14.03 -32.37 18.92
C ALA A 10 -13.24 -31.35 19.75
N ASN A 11 -13.15 -31.54 21.05
CA ASN A 11 -11.93 -31.68 21.85
C ASN A 11 -12.19 -31.62 23.35
N ARG A 12 -11.72 -32.70 24.00
CA ARG A 12 -11.63 -33.01 25.42
C ARG A 12 -12.89 -33.54 26.13
N ALA A 13 -12.95 -34.88 26.12
CA ALA A 13 -13.39 -35.74 27.22
C ALA A 13 -14.66 -35.36 27.96
N VAL A 14 -15.80 -35.53 27.31
CA VAL A 14 -17.02 -36.11 27.92
C VAL A 14 -17.86 -36.72 26.80
N PRO A 15 -18.18 -38.01 26.78
CA PRO A 15 -19.02 -38.60 25.74
C PRO A 15 -20.49 -38.42 26.10
N VAL A 16 -21.09 -37.30 25.73
CA VAL A 16 -22.55 -37.16 25.73
C VAL A 16 -22.99 -36.95 24.27
N GLY A 17 -23.49 -38.02 23.67
CA GLY A 17 -24.11 -37.95 22.35
C GLY A 17 -25.54 -37.46 22.45
N LEU A 18 -25.89 -36.33 21.86
CA LEU A 18 -27.26 -35.87 21.69
C LEU A 18 -27.81 -36.40 20.35
N ASN A 19 -28.79 -37.25 20.39
CA ASN A 19 -29.54 -37.72 19.21
C ASN A 19 -30.94 -37.07 19.20
N PHE A 20 -31.24 -36.37 18.11
CA PHE A 20 -32.56 -35.77 17.87
C PHE A 20 -33.35 -36.68 16.90
N ALA A 21 -34.52 -37.15 17.32
CA ALA A 21 -35.47 -37.87 16.43
C ALA A 21 -36.77 -37.06 16.33
N VAL A 22 -37.21 -36.76 15.12
CA VAL A 22 -38.49 -36.09 14.85
C VAL A 22 -39.54 -37.18 14.47
N ALA A 23 -40.52 -37.38 15.31
CA ALA A 23 -41.68 -38.25 15.00
C ALA A 23 -42.88 -37.41 14.53
N LYS A 24 -43.62 -37.91 13.56
CA LYS A 24 -44.80 -37.29 12.92
C LYS A 24 -46.03 -37.26 13.89
N SER A 25 -45.91 -36.69 15.05
CA SER A 25 -47.05 -36.24 15.84
C SER A 25 -46.54 -35.25 16.84
N SER A 26 -47.30 -34.20 17.09
CA SER A 26 -47.06 -32.96 17.82
C SER A 26 -46.39 -33.04 19.21
N LYS A 27 -45.44 -33.95 19.43
CA LYS A 27 -44.63 -34.06 20.65
C LYS A 27 -43.18 -34.25 20.31
N PHE A 28 -42.36 -33.27 20.66
CA PHE A 28 -40.90 -33.39 20.60
C PHE A 28 -40.39 -34.14 21.86
N PHE A 29 -39.55 -35.14 21.67
CA PHE A 29 -38.85 -35.82 22.75
C PHE A 29 -37.34 -35.63 22.58
N VAL A 30 -36.68 -35.11 23.62
CA VAL A 30 -35.21 -35.11 23.71
C VAL A 30 -34.80 -36.26 24.62
N ILE A 31 -34.07 -37.23 24.09
CA ILE A 31 -33.56 -38.36 24.87
C ILE A 31 -32.12 -38.08 25.24
N LEU A 32 -31.85 -37.82 26.51
CA LEU A 32 -30.52 -37.82 27.07
C LEU A 32 -30.18 -39.24 27.52
N SER A 33 -29.30 -39.91 26.77
CA SER A 33 -28.85 -41.26 27.11
C SER A 33 -27.56 -41.19 27.92
N ASP A 34 -27.68 -41.32 29.24
CA ASP A 34 -26.57 -41.76 30.06
C ASP A 34 -26.81 -43.24 30.43
N ARG A 35 -25.74 -44.03 30.53
CA ARG A 35 -25.74 -45.49 30.56
C ARG A 35 -26.50 -46.14 31.75
N LYS A 36 -27.21 -45.40 32.57
CA LYS A 36 -27.89 -45.97 33.76
C LYS A 36 -29.28 -45.45 34.12
N GLN A 37 -29.83 -44.39 33.54
CA GLN A 37 -31.25 -44.02 33.81
C GLN A 37 -31.84 -43.17 32.67
N SER A 38 -33.02 -43.57 32.19
CA SER A 38 -33.83 -42.78 31.26
C SER A 38 -34.78 -41.91 32.05
N THR A 39 -34.57 -40.60 32.03
CA THR A 39 -35.45 -39.64 32.66
C THR A 39 -36.24 -38.85 31.63
N TYR A 40 -37.57 -38.90 31.70
CA TYR A 40 -38.46 -38.12 30.84
C TYR A 40 -38.63 -36.71 31.43
N LEU A 41 -38.35 -35.68 30.67
CA LEU A 41 -38.56 -34.28 31.05
C LEU A 41 -40.04 -33.90 30.82
N THR A 42 -40.71 -33.38 31.81
CA THR A 42 -42.10 -32.88 31.73
C THR A 42 -42.17 -31.56 30.96
N GLY A 43 -43.33 -31.26 30.36
CA GLY A 43 -43.52 -30.13 29.45
C GLY A 43 -43.05 -28.75 29.93
N GLU A 44 -43.03 -28.50 31.21
CA GLU A 44 -42.54 -27.23 31.79
C GLU A 44 -40.98 -27.13 31.82
N LYS A 45 -40.31 -28.25 32.07
CA LYS A 45 -38.83 -28.31 32.00
C LYS A 45 -38.36 -28.24 30.57
N MET A 46 -39.13 -28.76 29.60
CA MET A 46 -38.82 -28.62 28.16
C MET A 46 -38.99 -27.18 27.68
N LYS A 47 -40.01 -26.44 28.14
CA LYS A 47 -40.15 -25.02 27.81
C LYS A 47 -38.99 -24.18 28.30
N LYS A 48 -38.50 -24.44 29.50
CA LYS A 48 -37.31 -23.77 30.07
C LYS A 48 -36.03 -24.13 29.30
N LEU A 49 -35.86 -25.41 28.93
CA LEU A 49 -34.71 -25.84 28.13
C LEU A 49 -34.73 -25.26 26.72
N PHE A 50 -35.91 -25.20 26.08
CA PHE A 50 -36.12 -24.60 24.78
C PHE A 50 -35.87 -23.06 24.83
N LEU A 51 -36.32 -22.39 25.88
CA LEU A 51 -36.04 -20.97 26.06
C LEU A 51 -34.54 -20.69 26.28
N ILE A 52 -33.83 -21.56 27.00
CA ILE A 52 -32.36 -21.46 27.17
C ILE A 52 -31.64 -21.72 25.86
N PHE A 53 -32.11 -22.69 25.04
CA PHE A 53 -31.51 -22.95 23.71
C PHE A 53 -31.77 -21.82 22.72
N VAL A 54 -32.98 -21.24 22.73
CA VAL A 54 -33.31 -20.09 21.86
C VAL A 54 -32.53 -18.84 22.29
N THR A 55 -32.35 -18.60 23.58
CA THR A 55 -31.50 -17.50 24.08
C THR A 55 -30.02 -17.75 23.81
N LEU A 56 -29.51 -18.99 23.92
CA LEU A 56 -28.14 -19.32 23.53
C LEU A 56 -27.91 -19.17 22.01
N PHE A 57 -28.89 -19.54 21.18
CA PHE A 57 -28.82 -19.38 19.73
C PHE A 57 -28.87 -17.90 19.32
N LEU A 58 -29.75 -17.10 19.95
CA LEU A 58 -29.80 -15.65 19.71
C LEU A 58 -28.52 -14.92 20.19
N VAL A 59 -27.89 -15.37 21.27
CA VAL A 59 -26.62 -14.82 21.73
C VAL A 59 -25.47 -15.22 20.81
N PHE A 60 -25.55 -16.42 20.18
CA PHE A 60 -24.52 -16.84 19.18
C PHE A 60 -24.68 -16.12 17.84
N GLU A 61 -25.91 -15.77 17.41
CA GLU A 61 -26.12 -14.97 16.20
C GLU A 61 -25.72 -13.50 16.39
N VAL A 62 -25.89 -12.94 17.59
CA VAL A 62 -25.42 -11.57 17.91
C VAL A 62 -23.87 -11.50 18.03
N ALA A 63 -23.20 -12.62 18.36
CA ALA A 63 -21.73 -12.69 18.38
C ALA A 63 -21.09 -12.95 16.99
N ALA A 64 -21.90 -13.19 15.97
CA ALA A 64 -21.47 -13.33 14.57
C ALA A 64 -21.63 -12.01 13.78
N GLU A 65 -21.81 -10.86 14.47
CA GLU A 65 -21.59 -9.57 13.82
C GLU A 65 -20.13 -9.48 13.41
N GLY A 66 -19.96 -9.72 12.14
CA GLY A 66 -18.80 -9.59 11.29
C GLY A 66 -17.52 -9.08 11.95
N GLN A 67 -16.63 -9.98 12.33
CA GLN A 67 -15.23 -9.63 12.37
C GLN A 67 -14.88 -9.21 10.94
N GLU A 68 -14.90 -7.88 10.65
CA GLU A 68 -14.42 -7.34 9.37
C GLU A 68 -13.08 -8.01 9.12
N SER A 69 -12.95 -8.73 8.01
CA SER A 69 -11.68 -9.37 7.65
C SER A 69 -10.61 -8.28 7.60
N ALA A 70 -9.43 -8.58 8.14
CA ALA A 70 -8.33 -7.63 8.08
C ALA A 70 -8.14 -7.14 6.63
N PRO A 71 -7.95 -5.83 6.39
CA PRO A 71 -7.90 -5.28 5.03
C PRO A 71 -6.74 -5.83 4.19
N LEU A 72 -5.71 -6.37 4.84
CA LEU A 72 -4.57 -7.02 4.21
C LEU A 72 -4.28 -8.35 4.91
N ARG A 73 -4.04 -9.40 4.14
CA ARG A 73 -3.65 -10.73 4.63
C ARG A 73 -2.34 -11.16 4.00
N LEU A 74 -1.31 -11.42 4.82
CA LEU A 74 -0.01 -11.93 4.32
C LEU A 74 -0.22 -13.30 3.65
N VAL A 75 0.18 -13.41 2.40
CA VAL A 75 0.05 -14.65 1.60
C VAL A 75 1.39 -15.22 1.18
N ARG A 76 2.46 -14.41 1.19
CA ARG A 76 3.81 -14.85 0.86
C ARG A 76 4.86 -13.91 1.45
N THR A 77 6.03 -14.46 1.76
CA THR A 77 7.28 -13.73 1.99
C THR A 77 8.29 -14.16 0.94
N ILE A 78 8.92 -13.19 0.27
CA ILE A 78 10.02 -13.41 -0.67
C ILE A 78 11.29 -12.98 0.05
N THR A 79 12.12 -13.96 0.47
CA THR A 79 13.41 -13.66 1.09
C THR A 79 14.42 -13.25 0.03
N LEU A 80 15.12 -12.15 0.24
CA LEU A 80 16.10 -11.62 -0.69
C LEU A 80 17.51 -12.19 -0.43
N PRO A 81 18.42 -12.08 -1.42
CA PRO A 81 19.82 -12.43 -1.22
C PRO A 81 20.42 -11.75 0.03
N PRO A 82 21.29 -12.41 0.79
CA PRO A 82 21.78 -11.92 2.08
C PRO A 82 22.69 -10.69 1.99
N ASP A 83 23.14 -10.35 0.79
CA ASP A 83 23.93 -9.16 0.49
C ASP A 83 23.05 -7.93 0.17
N VAL A 84 21.73 -8.10 0.02
CA VAL A 84 20.79 -6.99 -0.12
C VAL A 84 20.57 -6.36 1.25
N LYS A 85 21.08 -5.15 1.43
CA LYS A 85 21.08 -4.40 2.70
C LYS A 85 20.60 -2.98 2.48
N GLY A 86 20.20 -2.32 3.59
CA GLY A 86 19.77 -0.94 3.58
C GLY A 86 18.30 -0.78 3.20
N HIS A 87 17.91 0.47 2.99
CA HIS A 87 16.53 0.81 2.68
C HIS A 87 16.18 0.48 1.23
N PHE A 88 14.90 0.29 1.02
CA PHE A 88 14.28 0.28 -0.29
C PHE A 88 13.59 1.62 -0.51
N ASP A 89 13.46 2.00 -1.77
CA ASP A 89 12.76 3.23 -2.11
C ASP A 89 11.42 2.91 -2.80
N HIS A 90 11.41 2.54 -4.08
CA HIS A 90 10.14 2.33 -4.78
C HIS A 90 10.03 0.95 -5.44
N PHE A 91 8.78 0.58 -5.75
CA PHE A 91 8.45 -0.56 -6.58
C PHE A 91 7.81 -0.12 -7.89
N GLU A 92 8.00 -0.94 -8.94
CA GLU A 92 7.23 -0.86 -10.18
C GLU A 92 6.79 -2.26 -10.62
N VAL A 93 5.69 -2.33 -11.39
CA VAL A 93 5.10 -3.60 -11.82
C VAL A 93 4.84 -3.60 -13.32
N ASP A 94 5.39 -4.61 -13.99
CA ASP A 94 4.99 -4.98 -15.34
C ASP A 94 3.98 -6.12 -15.27
N LEU A 95 2.72 -5.77 -15.34
CA LEU A 95 1.62 -6.75 -15.26
C LEU A 95 1.66 -7.80 -16.36
N LYS A 96 1.97 -7.39 -17.59
CA LYS A 96 1.98 -8.27 -18.75
C LYS A 96 3.17 -9.23 -18.75
N GLY A 97 4.35 -8.72 -18.40
CA GLY A 97 5.56 -9.52 -18.29
C GLY A 97 5.68 -10.29 -16.99
N GLY A 98 4.78 -10.06 -16.03
CA GLY A 98 4.79 -10.76 -14.74
C GLY A 98 5.93 -10.32 -13.81
N ARG A 99 6.43 -9.07 -13.92
CA ARG A 99 7.63 -8.62 -13.24
C ARG A 99 7.33 -7.58 -12.15
N LEU A 100 8.01 -7.74 -11.01
CA LEU A 100 8.09 -6.74 -9.94
C LEU A 100 9.52 -6.20 -9.91
N PHE A 101 9.67 -4.88 -9.96
CA PHE A 101 10.94 -4.17 -9.83
C PHE A 101 11.02 -3.57 -8.42
N ALA A 102 12.17 -3.72 -7.76
CA ALA A 102 12.44 -3.14 -6.45
C ALA A 102 13.79 -2.42 -6.47
N THR A 103 13.87 -1.29 -5.76
CA THR A 103 15.05 -0.42 -5.71
C THR A 103 15.69 -0.43 -4.31
N PRO A 104 16.49 -1.43 -3.94
CA PRO A 104 17.29 -1.37 -2.73
C PRO A 104 18.46 -0.40 -2.94
N GLU A 105 18.38 0.80 -2.37
CA GLU A 105 19.28 1.93 -2.61
C GLU A 105 20.76 1.57 -2.42
N SER A 106 21.11 1.01 -1.25
CA SER A 106 22.49 0.67 -0.90
C SER A 106 23.05 -0.52 -1.69
N TYR A 107 22.19 -1.33 -2.30
CA TYR A 107 22.60 -2.46 -3.15
C TYR A 107 23.04 -2.01 -4.55
N LYS A 108 22.74 -0.76 -4.91
CA LYS A 108 23.18 -0.13 -6.17
C LYS A 108 22.69 -0.85 -7.42
N ALA A 109 21.51 -1.43 -7.36
CA ALA A 109 20.90 -2.16 -8.46
C ALA A 109 19.38 -2.17 -8.33
N VAL A 110 18.67 -2.35 -9.44
CA VAL A 110 17.25 -2.71 -9.44
C VAL A 110 17.15 -4.24 -9.47
N LEU A 111 16.37 -4.80 -8.54
CA LEU A 111 16.03 -6.22 -8.50
C LEU A 111 14.74 -6.47 -9.27
N VAL A 112 14.72 -7.48 -10.12
CA VAL A 112 13.57 -7.87 -10.93
C VAL A 112 13.11 -9.26 -10.51
N PHE A 113 11.87 -9.36 -10.03
CA PHE A 113 11.27 -10.62 -9.60
C PHE A 113 10.14 -11.04 -10.52
N ASP A 114 9.91 -12.33 -10.67
CA ASP A 114 8.62 -12.85 -11.10
C ASP A 114 7.64 -12.69 -9.93
N PHE A 115 6.60 -11.87 -10.08
CA PHE A 115 5.69 -11.61 -8.96
C PHE A 115 4.78 -12.81 -8.62
N LYS A 116 4.64 -13.81 -9.53
CA LYS A 116 3.84 -15.02 -9.29
C LYS A 116 4.63 -16.05 -8.47
N THR A 117 5.90 -16.27 -8.84
CA THR A 117 6.75 -17.25 -8.17
C THR A 117 7.56 -16.65 -7.02
N GLY A 118 7.87 -15.35 -7.06
CA GLY A 118 8.77 -14.66 -6.14
C GLY A 118 10.24 -14.89 -6.47
N GLU A 119 10.57 -15.53 -7.60
CA GLU A 119 11.94 -15.77 -8.01
C GLU A 119 12.62 -14.50 -8.50
N LEU A 120 13.88 -14.28 -8.11
CA LEU A 120 14.73 -13.21 -8.64
C LEU A 120 15.14 -13.56 -10.07
N ILE A 121 14.57 -12.84 -11.06
CA ILE A 121 14.86 -13.05 -12.48
C ILE A 121 16.16 -12.37 -12.88
N ARG A 122 16.39 -11.14 -12.36
CA ARG A 122 17.51 -10.31 -12.80
C ARG A 122 17.91 -9.28 -11.76
N THR A 123 19.20 -8.95 -11.76
CA THR A 123 19.76 -7.77 -11.10
C THR A 123 20.25 -6.80 -12.18
N ILE A 124 19.75 -5.57 -12.19
CA ILE A 124 20.14 -4.50 -13.13
C ILE A 124 21.14 -3.61 -12.40
N GLY A 125 22.42 -3.78 -12.65
CA GLY A 125 23.49 -3.00 -12.05
C GLY A 125 23.88 -1.75 -12.85
N GLY A 126 24.95 -1.08 -12.41
CA GLY A 126 25.45 0.14 -13.04
C GLY A 126 24.65 1.40 -12.63
N ILE A 127 24.04 1.34 -11.45
CA ILE A 127 23.25 2.41 -10.83
C ILE A 127 23.94 2.74 -9.50
N GLY A 128 24.15 4.02 -9.21
CA GLY A 128 24.82 4.45 -7.98
C GLY A 128 23.87 4.37 -6.78
N LYS A 129 22.68 4.97 -6.89
CA LYS A 129 21.62 4.97 -5.87
C LYS A 129 20.27 4.95 -6.58
N PRO A 130 19.70 3.75 -6.80
CA PRO A 130 18.39 3.64 -7.46
C PRO A 130 17.28 4.12 -6.51
N HIS A 131 16.48 5.08 -6.96
CA HIS A 131 15.30 5.55 -6.24
C HIS A 131 14.02 5.07 -6.92
N ALA A 132 13.51 5.81 -7.89
CA ALA A 132 12.29 5.43 -8.57
C ALA A 132 12.55 4.61 -9.84
N VAL A 133 11.58 3.80 -10.22
CA VAL A 133 11.58 3.01 -11.45
C VAL A 133 10.24 3.14 -12.15
N LEU A 134 10.25 3.27 -13.48
CA LEU A 134 9.07 3.22 -14.34
C LEU A 134 9.31 2.24 -15.47
N TYR A 135 8.38 1.35 -15.75
CA TYR A 135 8.36 0.52 -16.94
C TYR A 135 7.34 1.03 -17.96
N ARG A 136 7.80 1.36 -19.17
CA ARG A 136 6.94 1.67 -20.30
C ARG A 136 6.83 0.46 -21.23
N GLU A 137 5.68 -0.23 -21.13
CA GLU A 137 5.39 -1.43 -21.91
C GLU A 137 5.44 -1.18 -23.42
N ASP A 138 4.87 -0.07 -23.88
CA ASP A 138 4.79 0.29 -25.30
C ASP A 138 6.16 0.52 -25.97
N LEU A 139 7.17 0.91 -25.22
CA LEU A 139 8.55 1.07 -25.68
C LEU A 139 9.46 -0.08 -25.24
N ASN A 140 8.98 -0.95 -24.37
CA ASN A 140 9.78 -1.97 -23.68
C ASN A 140 11.03 -1.37 -23.04
N ARG A 141 10.88 -0.29 -22.27
CA ARG A 141 11.95 0.44 -21.61
C ARG A 141 11.73 0.57 -20.12
N ILE A 142 12.81 0.44 -19.36
CA ILE A 142 12.86 0.66 -17.92
C ILE A 142 13.61 1.99 -17.70
N TYR A 143 12.99 2.90 -16.96
CA TYR A 143 13.55 4.18 -16.56
C TYR A 143 13.85 4.14 -15.08
N VAL A 144 15.06 4.49 -14.67
CA VAL A 144 15.50 4.45 -13.26
C VAL A 144 16.18 5.76 -12.92
N THR A 145 15.72 6.42 -11.87
CA THR A 145 16.44 7.57 -11.30
C THR A 145 17.64 7.08 -10.48
N ASP A 146 18.78 7.71 -10.71
CA ASP A 146 20.03 7.41 -10.03
C ASP A 146 20.48 8.66 -9.28
N GLY A 147 20.21 8.69 -7.98
CA GLY A 147 20.50 9.83 -7.12
C GLY A 147 21.98 10.17 -7.03
N ASP A 148 22.87 9.15 -6.90
CA ASP A 148 24.32 9.38 -6.81
C ASP A 148 24.89 9.95 -8.13
N ALA A 149 24.40 9.45 -9.28
CA ALA A 149 24.90 9.88 -10.59
C ALA A 149 24.21 11.17 -11.08
N GLY A 150 23.07 11.53 -10.53
CA GLY A 150 22.23 12.60 -11.06
C GLY A 150 21.80 12.33 -12.49
N ASP A 151 21.26 11.13 -12.74
CA ASP A 151 20.85 10.66 -14.06
C ASP A 151 19.48 9.98 -14.01
N LEU A 152 18.73 10.11 -15.11
CA LEU A 152 17.68 9.14 -15.44
C LEU A 152 18.29 8.10 -16.39
N LYS A 153 18.47 6.87 -15.93
CA LYS A 153 18.99 5.77 -16.73
C LYS A 153 17.87 5.06 -17.47
N ILE A 154 18.08 4.75 -18.74
CA ILE A 154 17.10 4.10 -19.63
C ILE A 154 17.67 2.76 -20.06
N PHE A 155 17.00 1.68 -19.65
CA PHE A 155 17.39 0.31 -19.99
C PHE A 155 16.40 -0.33 -20.97
N ASP A 156 16.88 -1.27 -21.78
CA ASP A 156 16.02 -2.15 -22.57
C ASP A 156 15.29 -3.14 -21.67
N GLY A 157 13.99 -3.21 -21.80
CA GLY A 157 13.14 -4.01 -20.90
C GLY A 157 13.24 -5.52 -21.09
N LYS A 158 13.90 -6.01 -22.15
CA LYS A 158 14.12 -7.45 -22.40
C LYS A 158 15.53 -7.91 -22.05
N SER A 159 16.54 -7.17 -22.53
CA SER A 159 17.95 -7.51 -22.30
C SER A 159 18.52 -6.91 -21.03
N TYR A 160 17.82 -5.92 -20.43
CA TYR A 160 18.25 -5.15 -19.26
C TYR A 160 19.57 -4.38 -19.47
N ARG A 161 19.95 -4.12 -20.74
CA ARG A 161 21.14 -3.35 -21.09
C ARG A 161 20.84 -1.87 -21.03
N LEU A 162 21.77 -1.08 -20.52
CA LEU A 162 21.70 0.38 -20.57
C LEU A 162 21.68 0.83 -22.04
N LEU A 163 20.68 1.64 -22.40
CA LEU A 163 20.52 2.23 -23.72
C LEU A 163 21.09 3.66 -23.75
N SER A 164 20.74 4.45 -22.75
CA SER A 164 21.14 5.85 -22.61
C SER A 164 20.90 6.36 -21.19
N SER A 165 21.41 7.57 -20.90
CA SER A 165 21.11 8.32 -19.69
C SER A 165 20.72 9.75 -20.08
N VAL A 166 19.82 10.33 -19.27
CA VAL A 166 19.46 11.74 -19.32
C VAL A 166 20.04 12.44 -18.10
N LYS A 167 20.92 13.43 -18.31
CA LYS A 167 21.59 14.13 -17.22
C LYS A 167 20.60 15.03 -16.44
N LEU A 168 20.60 14.84 -15.12
CA LEU A 168 19.88 15.60 -14.10
C LEU A 168 20.91 16.17 -13.10
N LEU A 169 20.47 16.63 -11.95
CA LEU A 169 21.32 16.86 -10.79
C LEU A 169 21.32 15.61 -9.89
N GLU A 170 22.29 15.51 -8.99
CA GLU A 170 22.29 14.48 -7.93
C GLU A 170 21.00 14.56 -7.12
N ASP A 171 20.68 13.52 -6.34
CA ASP A 171 19.38 13.33 -5.69
C ASP A 171 18.21 13.29 -6.67
N ALA A 172 18.40 12.67 -7.84
CA ALA A 172 17.31 12.35 -8.75
C ALA A 172 16.47 11.22 -8.14
N ASP A 173 15.28 11.57 -7.67
CA ASP A 173 14.48 10.76 -6.74
C ASP A 173 13.09 10.43 -7.32
N SER A 174 12.05 11.03 -6.78
CA SER A 174 10.67 10.68 -7.08
C SER A 174 10.27 11.03 -8.51
N ILE A 175 9.35 10.24 -9.07
CA ILE A 175 8.85 10.45 -10.43
C ILE A 175 7.34 10.58 -10.48
N GLY A 176 6.86 11.47 -11.36
CA GLY A 176 5.49 11.54 -11.80
C GLY A 176 5.40 11.30 -13.29
N TYR A 177 4.59 10.35 -13.74
CA TYR A 177 4.42 10.06 -15.16
C TYR A 177 3.09 10.57 -15.70
N ASP A 178 3.16 11.41 -16.71
CA ASP A 178 2.00 11.85 -17.49
C ASP A 178 1.79 10.95 -18.70
N ALA A 179 0.80 10.08 -18.61
CA ALA A 179 0.48 9.13 -19.68
C ALA A 179 -0.04 9.80 -20.96
N ALA A 180 -0.57 11.03 -20.90
CA ALA A 180 -1.07 11.76 -22.06
C ALA A 180 0.08 12.33 -22.90
N THR A 181 1.04 13.00 -22.25
CA THR A 181 2.19 13.60 -22.93
C THR A 181 3.38 12.66 -23.10
N LYS A 182 3.41 11.56 -22.32
CA LYS A 182 4.56 10.64 -22.18
C LYS A 182 5.77 11.30 -21.51
N TYR A 183 5.53 12.32 -20.69
CA TYR A 183 6.58 13.00 -19.95
C TYR A 183 6.74 12.44 -18.54
N LEU A 184 7.96 12.38 -18.07
CA LEU A 184 8.32 12.20 -16.67
C LEU A 184 8.64 13.55 -16.06
N TYR A 185 8.16 13.75 -14.86
CA TYR A 185 8.54 14.81 -13.95
C TYR A 185 9.39 14.17 -12.84
N ILE A 186 10.58 14.69 -12.61
CA ILE A 186 11.58 14.11 -11.70
C ILE A 186 12.12 15.21 -10.84
N ASP A 187 11.97 15.09 -9.51
CA ASP A 187 12.66 15.97 -8.58
C ASP A 187 14.13 15.58 -8.48
N ASN A 188 14.99 16.58 -8.38
CA ASN A 188 16.43 16.39 -8.29
C ASN A 188 17.14 17.64 -7.79
N GLY A 189 18.38 17.54 -7.35
CA GLY A 189 19.17 18.65 -6.85
C GLY A 189 18.97 18.92 -5.36
N GLY A 190 18.95 20.19 -4.98
CA GLY A 190 18.74 20.59 -3.60
C GLY A 190 19.94 20.40 -2.69
N GLY A 191 19.73 19.84 -1.48
CA GLY A 191 20.75 19.71 -0.44
C GLY A 191 21.97 18.93 -0.86
N ASP A 192 21.81 17.88 -1.65
CA ASP A 192 22.88 16.99 -2.10
C ASP A 192 23.87 17.69 -3.02
N VAL A 193 23.44 18.73 -3.73
CA VAL A 193 24.29 19.60 -4.55
C VAL A 193 24.53 20.98 -3.91
N HIS A 194 24.30 21.09 -2.61
CA HIS A 194 24.50 22.31 -1.82
C HIS A 194 23.69 23.53 -2.31
N GLN A 195 22.49 23.29 -2.79
CA GLN A 195 21.54 24.31 -3.24
C GLN A 195 20.40 24.47 -2.23
N THR A 196 19.79 25.64 -2.16
CA THR A 196 18.62 25.95 -1.34
C THR A 196 17.30 25.74 -2.13
N TYR A 197 17.39 25.18 -3.31
CA TYR A 197 16.29 24.93 -4.22
C TYR A 197 16.51 23.59 -4.93
N SER A 198 15.44 22.96 -5.34
CA SER A 198 15.44 21.75 -6.15
C SER A 198 14.92 22.04 -7.55
N MET A 199 15.13 21.10 -8.47
CA MET A 199 14.56 21.11 -9.80
C MET A 199 13.47 20.06 -9.93
N LEU A 200 12.38 20.39 -10.61
CA LEU A 200 11.46 19.45 -11.19
C LEU A 200 11.78 19.36 -12.68
N SER A 201 12.53 18.35 -13.07
CA SER A 201 12.96 18.15 -14.45
C SER A 201 11.87 17.47 -15.27
N VAL A 202 11.65 17.94 -16.50
CA VAL A 202 10.69 17.38 -17.46
C VAL A 202 11.43 16.59 -18.50
N VAL A 203 11.14 15.29 -18.62
CA VAL A 203 11.81 14.39 -19.58
C VAL A 203 10.78 13.76 -20.51
N ASP A 204 10.99 13.91 -21.81
CA ASP A 204 10.26 13.14 -22.83
C ASP A 204 10.79 11.71 -22.87
N THR A 205 10.00 10.77 -22.39
CA THR A 205 10.38 9.36 -22.32
C THR A 205 10.43 8.69 -23.70
N THR A 206 9.73 9.21 -24.69
CA THR A 206 9.76 8.70 -26.05
C THR A 206 11.06 9.10 -26.77
N ALA A 207 11.43 10.36 -26.65
CA ALA A 207 12.68 10.88 -27.22
C ALA A 207 13.92 10.57 -26.36
N GLY A 208 13.73 10.26 -25.06
CA GLY A 208 14.83 10.05 -24.11
C GLY A 208 15.61 11.34 -23.84
N LYS A 209 14.91 12.49 -23.72
CA LYS A 209 15.55 13.81 -23.60
C LYS A 209 14.89 14.67 -22.54
N LYS A 210 15.71 15.41 -21.79
CA LYS A 210 15.23 16.48 -20.91
C LYS A 210 14.72 17.65 -21.74
N LEU A 211 13.53 18.13 -21.42
CA LEU A 211 12.87 19.25 -22.10
C LEU A 211 13.02 20.56 -21.32
N ALA A 212 12.98 20.50 -20.00
CA ALA A 212 13.01 21.67 -19.12
C ALA A 212 13.39 21.30 -17.69
N ASP A 213 13.75 22.32 -16.92
CA ASP A 213 13.86 22.29 -15.48
C ASP A 213 12.95 23.39 -14.91
N ILE A 214 12.10 23.04 -13.94
CA ILE A 214 11.26 23.96 -13.19
C ILE A 214 11.91 24.13 -11.82
N LYS A 215 12.39 25.32 -11.52
CA LYS A 215 13.04 25.62 -10.25
C LYS A 215 11.98 25.80 -9.15
N ILE A 216 12.15 25.08 -8.04
CA ILE A 216 11.29 25.14 -6.85
C ILE A 216 12.17 25.48 -5.65
N ASP A 217 11.79 26.51 -4.91
CA ASP A 217 12.51 26.96 -3.73
C ASP A 217 12.26 25.99 -2.56
N GLY A 218 13.31 25.37 -2.06
CA GLY A 218 13.32 24.28 -1.08
C GLY A 218 14.34 23.23 -1.50
N ASP A 219 15.15 22.77 -0.57
CA ASP A 219 16.28 21.89 -0.83
C ASP A 219 15.95 20.41 -0.77
N THR A 220 14.69 20.05 -0.59
CA THR A 220 14.22 18.66 -0.62
C THR A 220 12.77 18.60 -1.08
N LEU A 221 12.56 18.03 -2.24
CA LEU A 221 11.25 17.62 -2.74
C LEU A 221 11.08 16.11 -2.52
N GLU A 222 9.84 15.65 -2.59
CA GLU A 222 9.47 14.24 -2.37
C GLU A 222 8.31 13.88 -3.30
N ALA A 223 7.56 12.82 -3.00
CA ALA A 223 6.47 12.31 -3.83
C ALA A 223 5.53 13.39 -4.40
N MET A 224 5.05 13.13 -5.59
CA MET A 224 4.16 14.01 -6.33
C MET A 224 2.91 13.29 -6.85
N ALA A 225 1.85 14.05 -7.09
CA ALA A 225 0.62 13.59 -7.74
C ALA A 225 0.26 14.50 -8.92
N LEU A 226 -0.13 13.89 -10.05
CA LEU A 226 -0.52 14.60 -11.27
C LEU A 226 -2.04 14.51 -11.45
N GLU A 227 -2.71 15.65 -11.63
CA GLU A 227 -4.10 15.67 -12.09
C GLU A 227 -4.18 15.18 -13.54
N LYS A 228 -5.18 14.37 -13.85
CA LYS A 228 -5.49 13.93 -15.22
C LYS A 228 -6.38 14.93 -15.96
N LEU A 229 -7.26 15.60 -15.20
CA LEU A 229 -8.26 16.52 -15.75
C LEU A 229 -7.78 17.97 -15.83
N SER A 230 -6.65 18.30 -15.20
CA SER A 230 -6.04 19.63 -15.28
C SER A 230 -4.51 19.52 -15.33
N PRO A 231 -3.79 20.59 -15.72
CA PRO A 231 -2.33 20.54 -15.85
C PRO A 231 -1.60 20.67 -14.51
N LYS A 232 -2.23 20.38 -13.37
CA LYS A 232 -1.57 20.54 -12.07
C LYS A 232 -0.74 19.33 -11.68
N ILE A 233 0.40 19.61 -11.07
CA ILE A 233 1.21 18.67 -10.30
C ILE A 233 1.22 19.19 -8.87
N TYR A 234 0.93 18.32 -7.92
CA TYR A 234 1.14 18.54 -6.50
C TYR A 234 2.43 17.85 -6.10
N ILE A 235 3.36 18.53 -5.47
CA ILE A 235 4.64 17.97 -5.04
C ILE A 235 4.90 18.30 -3.57
N ASN A 236 5.33 17.32 -2.80
CA ASN A 236 5.76 17.54 -1.43
C ASN A 236 7.07 18.32 -1.40
N ASN A 237 7.04 19.52 -0.84
CA ASN A 237 8.23 20.30 -0.48
C ASN A 237 8.51 20.06 1.00
N LYS A 238 9.29 19.04 1.28
CA LYS A 238 9.64 18.60 2.65
C LYS A 238 10.45 19.66 3.37
N ALA A 239 11.35 20.35 2.67
CA ALA A 239 12.18 21.41 3.23
C ALA A 239 11.35 22.53 3.87
N LYS A 240 10.20 22.83 3.30
CA LYS A 240 9.31 23.93 3.75
C LYS A 240 8.04 23.43 4.45
N ASN A 241 7.86 22.12 4.53
CA ASN A 241 6.65 21.49 5.07
C ASN A 241 5.39 22.04 4.41
N GLN A 242 5.35 22.02 3.07
CA GLN A 242 4.27 22.51 2.23
C GLN A 242 4.06 21.59 1.02
N VAL A 243 2.94 21.76 0.33
CA VAL A 243 2.71 21.22 -1.00
C VAL A 243 2.87 22.34 -2.00
N ASP A 244 3.76 22.19 -2.96
CA ASP A 244 3.89 23.09 -4.10
C ASP A 244 3.02 22.63 -5.25
N VAL A 245 2.35 23.57 -5.92
CA VAL A 245 1.48 23.32 -7.06
C VAL A 245 2.11 23.87 -8.32
N VAL A 246 2.41 23.00 -9.27
CA VAL A 246 3.02 23.33 -10.54
C VAL A 246 1.98 23.21 -11.66
N ASP A 247 1.91 24.22 -12.51
CA ASP A 247 1.21 24.13 -13.80
C ASP A 247 2.20 23.53 -14.83
N ARG A 248 1.97 22.28 -15.26
CA ARG A 248 2.89 21.56 -16.14
C ARG A 248 2.90 22.07 -17.58
N ASP A 249 1.81 22.70 -18.03
CA ASP A 249 1.74 23.27 -19.38
C ASP A 249 2.55 24.57 -19.46
N LYS A 250 2.45 25.42 -18.42
CA LYS A 250 3.23 26.65 -18.28
C LYS A 250 4.64 26.41 -17.76
N ARG A 251 4.85 25.27 -17.06
CA ARG A 251 6.10 24.92 -16.37
C ARG A 251 6.45 25.93 -15.28
N GLU A 252 5.45 26.29 -14.50
CA GLU A 252 5.56 27.31 -13.45
C GLU A 252 4.96 26.84 -12.14
N LEU A 253 5.60 27.26 -11.02
CA LEU A 253 5.01 27.17 -9.69
C LEU A 253 3.86 28.17 -9.60
N ILE A 254 2.64 27.72 -9.32
CA ILE A 254 1.45 28.58 -9.27
C ILE A 254 0.88 28.76 -7.88
N ALA A 255 1.21 27.87 -6.93
CA ALA A 255 0.80 28.01 -5.53
C ALA A 255 1.71 27.19 -4.61
N SER A 256 1.73 27.55 -3.33
CA SER A 256 2.34 26.76 -2.26
C SER A 256 1.39 26.72 -1.07
N TRP A 257 1.06 25.52 -0.60
CA TRP A 257 0.09 25.27 0.46
C TRP A 257 0.78 24.77 1.72
N PRO A 258 0.77 25.51 2.82
CA PRO A 258 1.38 25.07 4.07
C PRO A 258 0.71 23.77 4.58
N VAL A 259 1.52 22.81 5.01
CA VAL A 259 1.06 21.62 5.73
C VAL A 259 1.31 21.85 7.22
N THR A 260 0.23 22.09 7.98
CA THR A 260 0.35 22.49 9.40
C THR A 260 0.00 21.38 10.37
N LYS A 261 -0.83 20.41 9.91
CA LYS A 261 -1.32 19.31 10.74
C LYS A 261 -0.30 18.18 10.94
N CYS A 262 0.76 18.15 10.14
CA CYS A 262 1.83 17.16 10.28
C CYS A 262 3.20 17.73 9.87
N LYS A 263 4.28 17.00 10.08
CA LYS A 263 5.67 17.39 9.83
C LYS A 263 6.41 16.36 8.99
N THR A 264 7.32 16.87 8.15
CA THR A 264 8.15 16.01 7.27
C THR A 264 7.26 15.25 6.29
N ASN A 265 6.59 16.00 5.41
CA ASN A 265 5.74 15.48 4.36
C ASN A 265 6.57 14.83 3.25
N VAL A 266 6.32 13.54 2.99
CA VAL A 266 7.12 12.72 2.08
C VAL A 266 6.27 11.95 1.08
N ALA A 267 5.19 11.30 1.50
CA ALA A 267 4.37 10.46 0.63
C ALA A 267 3.04 11.12 0.28
N MET A 268 2.42 10.68 -0.81
CA MET A 268 1.23 11.34 -1.33
C MET A 268 0.27 10.35 -2.00
N GLY A 269 -1.01 10.39 -1.61
CA GLY A 269 -2.12 9.78 -2.32
C GLY A 269 -3.06 10.85 -2.86
N PHE A 270 -3.82 10.56 -3.91
CA PHE A 270 -4.69 11.55 -4.53
C PHE A 270 -6.03 10.96 -4.98
N ASP A 271 -7.11 11.55 -4.49
CA ASP A 271 -8.47 11.36 -4.96
C ASP A 271 -8.88 12.54 -5.85
N GLU A 272 -8.68 12.37 -7.15
CA GLU A 272 -9.01 13.42 -8.12
C GLU A 272 -10.52 13.70 -8.20
N ALA A 273 -11.34 12.65 -8.00
CA ALA A 273 -12.80 12.75 -8.13
C ALA A 273 -13.42 13.62 -7.03
N ASP A 274 -12.96 13.43 -5.80
CA ASP A 274 -13.45 14.17 -4.63
C ASP A 274 -12.51 15.35 -4.25
N HIS A 275 -11.49 15.64 -5.07
CA HIS A 275 -10.53 16.73 -4.86
C HIS A 275 -9.80 16.66 -3.50
N ARG A 276 -9.37 15.45 -3.10
CA ARG A 276 -8.65 15.26 -1.83
C ARG A 276 -7.22 14.77 -2.06
N LEU A 277 -6.28 15.51 -1.53
CA LEU A 277 -4.86 15.18 -1.54
C LEU A 277 -4.46 14.67 -0.15
N PHE A 278 -3.92 13.46 -0.09
CA PHE A 278 -3.50 12.79 1.14
C PHE A 278 -1.99 12.96 1.29
N VAL A 279 -1.59 13.91 2.10
CA VAL A 279 -0.18 14.25 2.35
C VAL A 279 0.28 13.51 3.60
N ALA A 280 1.05 12.44 3.42
CA ALA A 280 1.53 11.63 4.52
C ALA A 280 2.90 12.12 5.01
N CYS A 281 3.02 12.22 6.33
CA CYS A 281 4.16 12.82 7.02
C CYS A 281 4.83 11.81 7.96
N ARG A 282 6.17 11.82 8.01
CA ARG A 282 6.96 10.96 8.93
C ARG A 282 6.64 11.17 10.40
N SER A 283 6.03 12.31 10.76
CA SER A 283 5.53 12.56 12.12
C SER A 283 4.38 11.63 12.56
N GLY A 284 3.77 10.88 11.65
CA GLY A 284 2.72 9.90 11.94
C GLY A 284 1.30 10.41 11.71
N GLN A 285 1.11 11.28 10.72
CA GLN A 285 -0.21 11.74 10.28
C GLN A 285 -0.27 11.85 8.77
N ILE A 286 -1.47 11.72 8.22
CA ILE A 286 -1.85 12.20 6.89
C ILE A 286 -2.60 13.52 7.08
N SER A 287 -2.13 14.60 6.50
CA SER A 287 -2.93 15.81 6.31
C SER A 287 -3.75 15.66 5.03
N VAL A 288 -5.06 15.83 5.12
CA VAL A 288 -5.97 15.79 3.97
C VAL A 288 -6.21 17.23 3.51
N LEU A 289 -5.84 17.54 2.27
CA LEU A 289 -6.02 18.86 1.67
C LEU A 289 -7.13 18.81 0.60
N ASP A 290 -7.88 19.89 0.51
CA ASP A 290 -8.79 20.16 -0.60
C ASP A 290 -8.01 20.81 -1.75
N THR A 291 -7.95 20.17 -2.93
CA THR A 291 -7.15 20.66 -4.06
C THR A 291 -7.76 21.84 -4.82
N GLN A 292 -8.99 22.20 -4.55
CA GLN A 292 -9.62 23.40 -5.10
C GLN A 292 -9.23 24.65 -4.32
N THR A 293 -9.03 24.52 -3.00
CA THR A 293 -8.77 25.65 -2.11
C THR A 293 -7.38 25.67 -1.51
N GLY A 294 -6.66 24.55 -1.52
CA GLY A 294 -5.37 24.37 -0.84
C GLY A 294 -5.48 24.27 0.68
N LYS A 295 -6.68 24.15 1.24
CA LYS A 295 -6.90 24.11 2.68
C LYS A 295 -6.85 22.71 3.25
N GLU A 296 -6.26 22.57 4.44
CA GLU A 296 -6.31 21.32 5.21
C GLU A 296 -7.73 21.09 5.77
N VAL A 297 -8.33 19.98 5.39
CA VAL A 297 -9.67 19.55 5.84
C VAL A 297 -9.57 18.84 7.18
N THR A 298 -8.81 17.75 7.23
CA THR A 298 -8.65 16.91 8.42
C THR A 298 -7.25 16.31 8.51
N ALA A 299 -6.98 15.55 9.57
CA ALA A 299 -5.77 14.75 9.70
C ALA A 299 -6.10 13.35 10.21
N LEU A 300 -5.40 12.34 9.69
CA LEU A 300 -5.55 10.93 10.05
C LEU A 300 -4.27 10.47 10.76
N ALA A 301 -4.40 9.74 11.86
CA ALA A 301 -3.26 9.16 12.56
C ALA A 301 -2.75 7.92 11.79
N ILE A 302 -1.45 7.84 11.57
CA ILE A 302 -0.79 6.69 10.93
C ILE A 302 0.48 6.32 11.69
N THR A 303 1.06 5.18 11.37
CA THR A 303 2.39 4.79 11.85
C THR A 303 3.43 5.82 11.42
N LYS A 304 4.32 6.17 12.35
CA LYS A 304 5.43 7.11 12.07
C LYS A 304 6.40 6.54 11.04
N GLY A 305 7.22 7.43 10.48
CA GLY A 305 8.26 7.02 9.53
C GLY A 305 7.68 6.62 8.16
N VAL A 306 6.47 7.07 7.81
CA VAL A 306 5.86 6.80 6.51
C VAL A 306 6.79 7.22 5.37
N ASP A 307 6.81 6.40 4.31
CA ASP A 307 7.57 6.67 3.08
C ASP A 307 6.71 6.50 1.83
N ASP A 308 5.72 5.58 1.87
CA ASP A 308 4.76 5.42 0.79
C ASP A 308 3.31 5.58 1.27
N ALA A 309 2.50 6.24 0.45
CA ALA A 309 1.06 6.33 0.61
C ALA A 309 0.37 6.22 -0.75
N THR A 310 -0.71 5.44 -0.80
CA THR A 310 -1.46 5.21 -2.04
C THR A 310 -2.95 5.34 -1.75
N TYR A 311 -3.69 6.00 -2.65
CA TYR A 311 -5.14 5.99 -2.67
C TYR A 311 -5.64 5.07 -3.79
N ASP A 312 -6.50 4.12 -3.43
CA ASP A 312 -7.23 3.29 -4.39
C ASP A 312 -8.65 3.83 -4.57
N ALA A 313 -8.88 4.45 -5.71
CA ALA A 313 -10.17 5.05 -6.02
C ALA A 313 -11.30 4.01 -6.17
N ALA A 314 -10.99 2.77 -6.54
CA ALA A 314 -12.00 1.72 -6.74
C ALA A 314 -12.58 1.25 -5.41
N SER A 315 -11.74 1.06 -4.40
CA SER A 315 -12.15 0.64 -3.05
C SER A 315 -12.34 1.82 -2.08
N LYS A 316 -12.03 3.05 -2.50
CA LYS A 316 -11.97 4.26 -1.66
C LYS A 316 -11.10 4.06 -0.42
N ARG A 317 -9.91 3.49 -0.60
CA ARG A 317 -9.00 3.19 0.49
C ARG A 317 -7.68 3.93 0.35
N ILE A 318 -7.17 4.37 1.50
CA ILE A 318 -5.82 4.93 1.66
C ILE A 318 -4.98 3.85 2.34
N TYR A 319 -3.81 3.57 1.77
CA TYR A 319 -2.79 2.71 2.34
C TYR A 319 -1.58 3.57 2.65
N ALA A 320 -1.16 3.63 3.91
CA ALA A 320 0.03 4.35 4.32
C ALA A 320 0.97 3.39 5.05
N VAL A 321 2.19 3.23 4.55
CA VAL A 321 3.18 2.33 5.13
C VAL A 321 4.26 3.13 5.84
N GLY A 322 4.39 2.89 7.14
CA GLY A 322 5.41 3.49 8.01
C GLY A 322 6.32 2.43 8.62
N ASP A 323 7.14 2.84 9.59
CA ASP A 323 8.10 1.95 10.24
C ASP A 323 7.39 0.80 10.96
N GLY A 324 7.24 -0.32 10.27
CA GLY A 324 6.76 -1.59 10.82
C GLY A 324 5.28 -1.89 10.67
N SER A 325 4.48 -1.03 10.01
CA SER A 325 3.08 -1.36 9.73
C SER A 325 2.49 -0.57 8.56
N VAL A 326 1.37 -1.09 8.04
CA VAL A 326 0.49 -0.42 7.06
C VAL A 326 -0.79 -0.03 7.76
N ASP A 327 -1.14 1.25 7.73
CA ASP A 327 -2.45 1.75 8.13
C ASP A 327 -3.37 1.83 6.91
N VAL A 328 -4.55 1.23 7.01
CA VAL A 328 -5.54 1.22 5.94
C VAL A 328 -6.78 1.97 6.39
N TYR A 329 -7.09 3.06 5.69
CA TYR A 329 -8.32 3.83 5.90
C TYR A 329 -9.30 3.62 4.77
N HIS A 330 -10.59 3.64 5.09
CA HIS A 330 -11.68 3.75 4.11
C HIS A 330 -12.25 5.17 4.15
N GLN A 331 -12.32 5.80 3.00
CA GLN A 331 -12.97 7.08 2.81
C GLN A 331 -14.49 6.84 2.71
N THR A 332 -15.24 7.23 3.73
CA THR A 332 -16.69 7.10 3.76
C THR A 332 -17.40 8.20 2.97
N ASP A 333 -16.79 9.37 2.98
CA ASP A 333 -17.12 10.52 2.14
C ASP A 333 -15.86 11.41 2.01
N PRO A 334 -15.87 12.51 1.22
CA PRO A 334 -14.65 13.30 0.98
C PRO A 334 -13.93 13.79 2.24
N ASP A 335 -14.63 13.99 3.34
CA ASP A 335 -14.09 14.57 4.56
C ASP A 335 -14.02 13.61 5.75
N ASN A 336 -14.59 12.40 5.63
CA ASN A 336 -14.66 11.42 6.70
C ASN A 336 -14.00 10.09 6.34
N TYR A 337 -13.23 9.55 7.27
CA TYR A 337 -12.37 8.38 7.07
C TYR A 337 -12.48 7.43 8.26
N LYS A 338 -12.58 6.12 8.00
CA LYS A 338 -12.61 5.06 9.01
C LYS A 338 -11.33 4.24 8.92
N LEU A 339 -10.58 4.10 10.01
CA LEU A 339 -9.46 3.15 10.06
C LEU A 339 -10.01 1.73 9.99
N LEU A 340 -9.60 0.96 8.99
CA LEU A 340 -9.95 -0.46 8.83
C LEU A 340 -8.99 -1.36 9.60
N GLY A 341 -7.75 -0.95 9.76
CA GLY A 341 -6.75 -1.68 10.54
C GLY A 341 -5.34 -1.15 10.35
N THR A 342 -4.48 -1.52 11.29
CA THR A 342 -3.03 -1.34 11.26
C THR A 342 -2.40 -2.73 11.18
N ILE A 343 -1.77 -3.05 10.06
CA ILE A 343 -1.26 -4.38 9.74
C ILE A 343 0.26 -4.39 9.92
N PRO A 344 0.81 -5.22 10.83
CA PRO A 344 2.25 -5.33 11.04
C PRO A 344 2.98 -5.82 9.77
N THR A 345 4.13 -5.22 9.46
CA THR A 345 4.97 -5.62 8.33
C THR A 345 6.35 -6.13 8.78
N GLY A 346 7.00 -5.44 9.67
CA GLY A 346 8.37 -5.71 10.12
C GLY A 346 9.16 -4.41 10.24
N PRO A 347 10.25 -4.41 11.02
CA PRO A 347 11.03 -3.20 11.27
C PRO A 347 11.49 -2.52 9.98
N LEU A 348 11.34 -1.20 9.91
CA LEU A 348 11.74 -0.36 8.77
C LEU A 348 11.03 -0.68 7.43
N GLY A 349 9.99 -1.51 7.45
CA GLY A 349 9.17 -1.80 6.27
C GLY A 349 8.25 -0.62 5.94
N LYS A 350 8.73 0.33 5.14
CA LYS A 350 8.07 1.60 4.83
C LYS A 350 7.88 1.88 3.34
N THR A 351 8.42 1.02 2.48
CA THR A 351 8.28 1.07 1.02
C THR A 351 7.28 0.04 0.56
N ALA A 352 6.31 0.44 -0.25
CA ALA A 352 5.23 -0.45 -0.67
C ALA A 352 4.66 -0.14 -2.05
N ARG A 353 3.92 -1.10 -2.62
CA ARG A 353 3.20 -0.92 -3.87
C ARG A 353 1.86 -1.64 -3.84
N LEU A 354 0.79 -0.91 -4.00
CA LEU A 354 -0.53 -1.48 -4.30
C LEU A 354 -0.63 -1.81 -5.79
N VAL A 355 -1.12 -3.01 -6.10
CA VAL A 355 -1.40 -3.48 -7.46
C VAL A 355 -2.82 -4.01 -7.50
N PRO A 356 -3.82 -3.14 -7.72
CA PRO A 356 -5.24 -3.51 -7.68
C PRO A 356 -5.58 -4.64 -8.65
N GLU A 357 -4.98 -4.66 -9.85
CA GLU A 357 -5.20 -5.65 -10.89
C GLU A 357 -4.82 -7.08 -10.46
N LEU A 358 -3.92 -7.19 -9.50
CA LEU A 358 -3.50 -8.47 -8.91
C LEU A 358 -4.18 -8.75 -7.58
N ASN A 359 -4.90 -7.78 -7.03
CA ASN A 359 -5.39 -7.80 -5.66
C ASN A 359 -4.25 -8.03 -4.65
N ARG A 360 -3.12 -7.32 -4.85
CA ARG A 360 -1.88 -7.49 -4.06
C ARG A 360 -1.32 -6.16 -3.59
N TYR A 361 -0.73 -6.23 -2.40
CA TYR A 361 0.05 -5.16 -1.80
C TYR A 361 1.43 -5.71 -1.43
N PHE A 362 2.48 -5.12 -1.99
CA PHE A 362 3.86 -5.53 -1.75
C PHE A 362 4.49 -4.57 -0.77
N VAL A 363 5.26 -5.08 0.20
CA VAL A 363 6.00 -4.26 1.17
C VAL A 363 7.43 -4.74 1.24
N ALA A 364 8.40 -3.87 1.07
CA ALA A 364 9.80 -4.18 1.28
C ALA A 364 10.16 -3.99 2.76
N VAL A 365 10.76 -5.01 3.35
CA VAL A 365 11.30 -4.99 4.70
C VAL A 365 12.82 -5.11 4.61
N PRO A 366 13.58 -4.09 5.02
CA PRO A 366 15.04 -4.16 5.04
C PRO A 366 15.59 -5.26 5.94
N GLN A 367 16.84 -5.66 5.69
CA GLN A 367 17.54 -6.56 6.60
C GLN A 367 17.56 -5.97 8.02
N HIS A 368 17.20 -6.79 8.99
CA HIS A 368 17.22 -6.41 10.40
C HIS A 368 17.68 -7.58 11.27
N GLU A 369 18.49 -7.30 12.27
CA GLU A 369 19.07 -8.32 13.14
C GLU A 369 19.74 -9.46 12.33
N THR A 370 19.19 -10.67 12.43
CA THR A 370 19.65 -11.87 11.69
C THR A 370 18.75 -12.23 10.51
N THR A 371 17.67 -11.46 10.28
CA THR A 371 16.70 -11.69 9.19
C THR A 371 17.16 -10.97 7.94
N SER A 372 17.26 -11.69 6.82
CA SER A 372 17.52 -11.09 5.49
C SER A 372 16.42 -10.11 5.12
N ALA A 373 16.74 -9.20 4.18
CA ALA A 373 15.69 -8.36 3.60
C ALA A 373 14.61 -9.21 2.92
N GLU A 374 13.37 -8.73 2.93
CA GLU A 374 12.21 -9.48 2.45
C GLU A 374 11.25 -8.59 1.67
N ILE A 375 10.48 -9.19 0.76
CA ILE A 375 9.29 -8.58 0.20
C ILE A 375 8.08 -9.36 0.72
N LEU A 376 7.25 -8.71 1.53
CA LEU A 376 5.99 -9.25 1.99
C LEU A 376 4.92 -9.03 0.92
N VAL A 377 4.16 -10.08 0.61
CA VAL A 377 3.08 -10.03 -0.36
C VAL A 377 1.77 -10.23 0.36
N PHE A 378 0.96 -9.22 0.39
CA PHE A 378 -0.36 -9.26 1.00
C PHE A 378 -1.44 -9.40 -0.07
N GLU A 379 -2.49 -10.13 0.26
CA GLU A 379 -3.77 -10.10 -0.46
C GLU A 379 -4.63 -8.96 0.12
N VAL A 380 -5.26 -8.21 -0.75
CA VAL A 380 -6.17 -7.10 -0.40
C VAL A 380 -7.60 -7.64 -0.28
N HIS A 381 -8.32 -7.31 0.81
CA HIS A 381 -9.69 -7.75 1.08
C HIS A 381 -10.70 -6.64 1.08
#